data_c36f00432d2634059260c8ad71160624
#
_entry.id   c36f00432d2634059260c8ad71160624
#
_cell.length_a   1.000
_cell.length_b   1.000
_cell.length_c   1.000
_cell.angle_alpha   90.00
_cell.angle_beta   90.00
_cell.angle_gamma   90.00
#
_symmetry.space_group_name_H-M   'P 1'
#
loop_
_entity.id
_entity.type
_entity.pdbx_description
1 polymer ?
#
loop_
_entity_poly.entity_id
_entity_poly.type
_entity_poly.pdbx_seq_one_letter_code
_entity_poly.pdbx_strand_id
1 'polypeptide(L)'
;WTWREAMYHFVDRLDPEGLHAIAALAYAEMLESGFTRVGEFHYLHHDIDGQSYNDVAVMAHAIAAAAGETGIGLTMLPVFYAHSGFGGAAPTPGQRRFINDTNGFQNLLEATRKAVGGLHDAVVGVAPHSLRAVTADELAAIAAMAAGDPVHIHIAEQIPEVEACLAWS
;
A
#
# COMPACT_ATOMS: atom_id res chain seq x y z
N TRP A 1 2.03 -14.03 14.61
CA TRP A 1 0.62 -13.86 14.16
C TRP A 1 -0.14 -12.80 14.94
N THR A 2 0.17 -12.56 16.21
CA THR A 2 -0.53 -11.59 17.06
C THR A 2 -0.52 -10.16 16.53
N TRP A 3 0.54 -9.70 15.87
CA TRP A 3 0.59 -8.37 15.27
C TRP A 3 -0.40 -8.21 14.10
N ARG A 4 -0.62 -9.28 13.29
CA ARG A 4 -1.62 -9.25 12.21
C ARG A 4 -3.03 -9.08 12.73
N GLU A 5 -3.39 -9.77 13.81
CA GLU A 5 -4.70 -9.62 14.45
C GLU A 5 -4.90 -8.18 14.95
N ALA A 6 -3.89 -7.61 15.60
CA ALA A 6 -3.91 -6.22 16.01
C ALA A 6 -4.03 -5.26 14.80
N MET A 7 -3.25 -5.49 13.74
CA MET A 7 -3.30 -4.68 12.52
C MET A 7 -4.70 -4.68 11.90
N TYR A 8 -5.34 -5.85 11.71
CA TYR A 8 -6.69 -5.93 11.15
C TYR A 8 -7.72 -5.22 12.03
N HIS A 9 -7.56 -5.26 13.36
CA HIS A 9 -8.43 -4.53 14.27
C HIS A 9 -8.33 -3.00 14.07
N PHE A 10 -7.14 -2.47 13.80
CA PHE A 10 -6.95 -1.06 13.47
C PHE A 10 -7.44 -0.73 12.04
N VAL A 11 -7.13 -1.58 11.07
CA VAL A 11 -7.57 -1.41 9.68
C VAL A 11 -9.08 -1.23 9.58
N ASP A 12 -9.87 -1.95 10.38
CA ASP A 12 -11.34 -1.87 10.38
C ASP A 12 -11.88 -0.55 10.95
N ARG A 13 -11.04 0.32 11.49
CA ARG A 13 -11.44 1.57 12.17
C ARG A 13 -10.77 2.81 11.60
N LEU A 14 -9.70 2.65 10.82
CA LEU A 14 -8.94 3.78 10.31
C LEU A 14 -9.72 4.48 9.19
N ASP A 15 -9.96 5.76 9.39
CA ASP A 15 -10.45 6.69 8.38
C ASP A 15 -9.30 7.59 7.88
N PRO A 16 -9.52 8.46 6.89
CA PRO A 16 -8.47 9.35 6.38
C PRO A 16 -7.88 10.30 7.43
N GLU A 17 -8.69 10.80 8.36
CA GLU A 17 -8.23 11.70 9.44
C GLU A 17 -7.33 10.95 10.44
N GLY A 18 -7.76 9.78 10.87
CA GLY A 18 -6.96 8.90 11.73
C GLY A 18 -5.67 8.46 11.09
N LEU A 19 -5.69 8.12 9.79
CA LEU A 19 -4.47 7.76 9.05
C LEU A 19 -3.49 8.94 8.99
N HIS A 20 -3.98 10.15 8.67
CA HIS A 20 -3.16 11.37 8.67
C HIS A 20 -2.49 11.60 10.03
N ALA A 21 -3.26 11.56 11.12
CA ALA A 21 -2.72 11.81 12.46
C ALA A 21 -1.64 10.80 12.87
N ILE A 22 -1.86 9.50 12.58
CA ILE A 22 -0.89 8.44 12.87
C ILE A 22 0.35 8.59 12.01
N ALA A 23 0.21 8.86 10.72
CA ALA A 23 1.33 9.04 9.81
C ALA A 23 2.17 10.28 10.21
N ALA A 24 1.53 11.41 10.52
CA ALA A 24 2.22 12.62 10.95
C ALA A 24 3.04 12.38 12.22
N LEU A 25 2.48 11.69 13.23
CA LEU A 25 3.22 11.32 14.44
C LEU A 25 4.40 10.41 14.12
N ALA A 26 4.19 9.34 13.34
CA ALA A 26 5.25 8.41 12.97
C ALA A 26 6.37 9.10 12.20
N TYR A 27 6.04 9.99 11.26
CA TYR A 27 7.02 10.73 10.47
C TYR A 27 7.82 11.74 11.32
N ALA A 28 7.17 12.38 12.28
CA ALA A 28 7.87 13.24 13.25
C ALA A 28 8.87 12.43 14.09
N GLU A 29 8.48 11.28 14.64
CA GLU A 29 9.36 10.39 15.38
C GLU A 29 10.51 9.84 14.52
N MET A 30 10.26 9.55 13.23
CA MET A 30 11.30 9.16 12.28
C MET A 30 12.33 10.28 12.07
N LEU A 31 11.87 11.52 11.88
CA LEU A 31 12.76 12.69 11.71
C LEU A 31 13.58 12.93 12.98
N GLU A 32 12.97 12.86 14.17
CA GLU A 32 13.67 12.95 15.46
C GLU A 32 14.75 11.85 15.62
N SER A 33 14.51 10.68 15.04
CA SER A 33 15.45 9.55 15.02
C SER A 33 16.49 9.65 13.90
N GLY A 34 16.46 10.70 13.07
CA GLY A 34 17.43 10.97 12.03
C GLY A 34 17.10 10.38 10.65
N PHE A 35 15.90 9.79 10.47
CA PHE A 35 15.42 9.41 9.14
C PHE A 35 14.95 10.65 8.39
N THR A 36 15.34 10.76 7.12
CA THR A 36 14.97 11.91 6.27
C THR A 36 13.98 11.56 5.18
N ARG A 37 13.70 10.26 5.00
CA ARG A 37 12.76 9.74 3.99
C ARG A 37 12.08 8.48 4.47
N VAL A 38 10.82 8.32 4.08
CA VAL A 38 10.04 7.10 4.29
C VAL A 38 9.66 6.46 2.95
N GLY A 39 9.72 5.13 2.89
CA GLY A 39 9.07 4.32 1.86
C GLY A 39 7.72 3.86 2.39
N GLU A 40 6.66 4.51 1.95
CA GLU A 40 5.30 4.24 2.42
C GLU A 40 4.66 3.12 1.60
N PHE A 41 4.66 1.90 2.14
CA PHE A 41 4.04 0.72 1.56
C PHE A 41 2.53 0.75 1.83
N HIS A 42 1.82 1.56 1.04
CA HIS A 42 0.45 2.00 1.30
C HIS A 42 -0.58 1.10 0.63
N TYR A 43 -1.33 0.33 1.40
CA TYR A 43 -2.35 -0.60 0.88
C TYR A 43 -3.77 -0.41 1.43
N LEU A 44 -4.00 0.60 2.28
CA LEU A 44 -5.34 0.93 2.78
C LEU A 44 -6.00 1.92 1.81
N HIS A 45 -6.79 1.41 0.86
CA HIS A 45 -7.33 2.22 -0.25
C HIS A 45 -8.81 2.51 -0.12
N HIS A 46 -9.58 1.53 0.35
CA HIS A 46 -11.04 1.58 0.35
C HIS A 46 -11.62 1.91 1.71
N ASP A 47 -12.90 2.28 1.76
CA ASP A 47 -13.63 2.55 2.98
C ASP A 47 -13.78 1.28 3.85
N ILE A 48 -14.27 1.43 5.05
CA ILE A 48 -14.41 0.37 6.07
C ILE A 48 -15.25 -0.81 5.54
N ASP A 49 -16.23 -0.54 4.70
CA ASP A 49 -17.05 -1.57 4.04
C ASP A 49 -16.41 -2.21 2.81
N GLY A 50 -15.24 -1.72 2.38
CA GLY A 50 -14.52 -2.18 1.19
C GLY A 50 -14.95 -1.50 -0.11
N GLN A 51 -15.85 -0.52 -0.05
CA GLN A 51 -16.20 0.27 -1.22
C GLN A 51 -15.14 1.35 -1.49
N SER A 52 -14.96 1.68 -2.76
CA SER A 52 -14.09 2.81 -3.11
C SER A 52 -14.69 4.11 -2.61
N TYR A 53 -13.85 4.98 -2.07
CA TYR A 53 -14.24 6.35 -1.81
C TYR A 53 -14.56 7.10 -3.12
N ASN A 54 -15.33 8.18 -3.04
CA ASN A 54 -15.58 9.06 -4.20
C ASN A 54 -14.27 9.61 -4.79
N ASP A 55 -13.32 9.95 -3.94
CA ASP A 55 -11.92 10.18 -4.31
C ASP A 55 -11.13 8.92 -3.98
N VAL A 56 -10.76 8.16 -5.00
CA VAL A 56 -10.03 6.89 -4.85
C VAL A 56 -8.66 7.05 -4.18
N ALA A 57 -8.11 8.26 -4.14
CA ALA A 57 -6.82 8.58 -3.52
C ALA A 57 -6.96 9.25 -2.14
N VAL A 58 -8.16 9.32 -1.53
CA VAL A 58 -8.34 10.04 -0.25
C VAL A 58 -7.38 9.58 0.84
N MET A 59 -7.12 8.27 0.93
CA MET A 59 -6.16 7.72 1.90
C MET A 59 -4.72 8.11 1.54
N ALA A 60 -4.37 8.16 0.24
CA ALA A 60 -3.08 8.66 -0.22
C ALA A 60 -2.91 10.16 0.03
N HIS A 61 -3.97 10.96 -0.08
CA HIS A 61 -3.96 12.38 0.32
C HIS A 61 -3.64 12.55 1.82
N ALA A 62 -4.17 11.67 2.68
CA ALA A 62 -3.87 11.70 4.12
C ALA A 62 -2.37 11.49 4.40
N ILE A 63 -1.76 10.51 3.73
CA ILE A 63 -0.31 10.26 3.80
C ILE A 63 0.50 11.44 3.24
N ALA A 64 0.10 11.96 2.07
CA ALA A 64 0.78 13.10 1.45
C ALA A 64 0.70 14.36 2.32
N ALA A 65 -0.44 14.61 2.97
CA ALA A 65 -0.61 15.72 3.91
C ALA A 65 0.31 15.57 5.12
N ALA A 66 0.39 14.37 5.72
CA ALA A 66 1.30 14.09 6.84
C ALA A 66 2.78 14.30 6.45
N ALA A 67 3.19 13.86 5.26
CA ALA A 67 4.54 14.08 4.77
C ALA A 67 4.83 15.57 4.51
N GLY A 68 3.85 16.33 3.97
CA GLY A 68 3.96 17.76 3.76
C GLY A 68 4.04 18.56 5.07
N GLU A 69 3.28 18.15 6.10
CA GLU A 69 3.27 18.77 7.42
C GLU A 69 4.59 18.56 8.17
N THR A 70 5.13 17.35 8.13
CA THR A 70 6.36 16.99 8.84
C THR A 70 7.63 17.35 8.06
N GLY A 71 7.55 17.46 6.75
CA GLY A 71 8.69 17.72 5.88
C GLY A 71 9.56 16.50 5.58
N ILE A 72 9.12 15.27 5.92
CA ILE A 72 9.85 14.05 5.57
C ILE A 72 9.80 13.80 4.06
N GLY A 73 10.89 13.34 3.46
CA GLY A 73 10.89 12.88 2.08
C GLY A 73 9.99 11.64 1.92
N LEU A 74 9.18 11.58 0.86
CA LEU A 74 8.20 10.52 0.66
C LEU A 74 8.51 9.70 -0.60
N THR A 75 8.62 8.39 -0.46
CA THR A 75 8.47 7.44 -1.56
C THR A 75 7.13 6.73 -1.39
N MET A 76 6.12 7.22 -2.08
CA MET A 76 4.76 6.68 -1.99
C MET A 76 4.63 5.44 -2.87
N LEU A 77 4.26 4.31 -2.27
CA LEU A 77 4.21 3.00 -2.89
C LEU A 77 2.79 2.43 -2.76
N PRO A 78 1.83 2.88 -3.60
CA PRO A 78 0.51 2.23 -3.60
C PRO A 78 0.68 0.74 -3.87
N VAL A 79 0.00 -0.06 -3.05
CA VAL A 79 0.14 -1.51 -3.08
C VAL A 79 -0.96 -2.13 -3.92
N PHE A 80 -0.56 -2.96 -4.88
CA PHE A 80 -1.48 -3.84 -5.58
C PHE A 80 -1.66 -5.14 -4.80
N TYR A 81 -2.91 -5.45 -4.46
CA TYR A 81 -3.29 -6.64 -3.72
C TYR A 81 -4.56 -7.22 -4.35
N ALA A 82 -4.52 -8.40 -4.95
CA ALA A 82 -5.65 -9.00 -5.63
C ALA A 82 -6.09 -10.37 -5.03
N HIS A 83 -5.16 -11.10 -4.41
CA HIS A 83 -5.38 -12.49 -4.00
C HIS A 83 -4.94 -12.76 -2.56
N SER A 84 -5.57 -13.75 -1.90
CA SER A 84 -5.22 -14.16 -0.53
C SER A 84 -4.08 -15.17 -0.47
N GLY A 85 -3.71 -15.79 -1.59
CA GLY A 85 -2.70 -16.85 -1.66
C GLY A 85 -2.29 -17.19 -3.09
N PHE A 86 -1.28 -18.06 -3.21
CA PHE A 86 -0.74 -18.50 -4.49
C PHE A 86 -1.82 -19.09 -5.39
N GLY A 87 -1.61 -18.98 -6.72
CA GLY A 87 -2.54 -19.50 -7.72
C GLY A 87 -3.82 -18.67 -7.90
N GLY A 88 -3.85 -17.43 -7.42
CA GLY A 88 -5.01 -16.55 -7.59
C GLY A 88 -6.16 -16.85 -6.61
N ALA A 89 -5.85 -17.32 -5.40
CA ALA A 89 -6.85 -17.61 -4.39
C ALA A 89 -7.71 -16.37 -4.07
N ALA A 90 -9.03 -16.56 -3.94
CA ALA A 90 -9.97 -15.47 -3.68
C ALA A 90 -9.63 -14.70 -2.39
N PRO A 91 -9.77 -13.36 -2.37
CA PRO A 91 -9.52 -12.56 -1.18
C PRO A 91 -10.41 -12.96 0.00
N THR A 92 -9.90 -12.78 1.20
CA THR A 92 -10.68 -12.94 2.43
C THR A 92 -11.44 -11.64 2.78
N PRO A 93 -12.53 -11.72 3.56
CA PRO A 93 -13.28 -10.51 3.97
C PRO A 93 -12.43 -9.45 4.68
N GLY A 94 -11.40 -9.84 5.43
CA GLY A 94 -10.48 -8.90 6.10
C GLY A 94 -9.61 -8.07 5.13
N GLN A 95 -9.48 -8.52 3.89
CA GLN A 95 -8.68 -7.85 2.86
C GLN A 95 -9.47 -6.85 2.02
N ARG A 96 -10.77 -6.70 2.27
CA ARG A 96 -11.69 -5.88 1.44
C ARG A 96 -11.23 -4.46 1.19
N ARG A 97 -10.47 -3.87 2.12
CA ARG A 97 -9.97 -2.50 2.00
C ARG A 97 -8.72 -2.34 1.12
N PHE A 98 -8.14 -3.45 0.67
CA PHE A 98 -6.89 -3.47 -0.09
C PHE A 98 -7.08 -3.85 -1.56
N ILE A 99 -8.16 -4.58 -1.87
CA ILE A 99 -8.33 -5.32 -3.11
C ILE A 99 -8.60 -4.39 -4.28
N ASN A 100 -7.79 -4.53 -5.31
CA ASN A 100 -7.99 -3.90 -6.60
C ASN A 100 -7.75 -4.92 -7.72
N ASP A 101 -8.47 -4.76 -8.82
CA ASP A 101 -8.04 -5.29 -10.11
C ASP A 101 -7.01 -4.34 -10.75
N THR A 102 -6.43 -4.75 -11.85
CA THR A 102 -5.40 -3.97 -12.55
C THR A 102 -5.90 -2.61 -13.03
N ASN A 103 -7.17 -2.51 -13.46
CA ASN A 103 -7.75 -1.25 -13.93
C ASN A 103 -8.04 -0.30 -12.76
N GLY A 104 -8.62 -0.81 -11.68
CA GLY A 104 -8.83 -0.05 -10.44
C GLY A 104 -7.52 0.47 -9.87
N PHE A 105 -6.48 -0.37 -9.87
CA PHE A 105 -5.16 0.02 -9.42
C PHE A 105 -4.51 1.09 -10.32
N GLN A 106 -4.66 1.00 -11.63
CA GLN A 106 -4.17 2.04 -12.54
C GLN A 106 -4.80 3.41 -12.21
N ASN A 107 -6.12 3.45 -12.03
CA ASN A 107 -6.83 4.67 -11.66
C ASN A 107 -6.34 5.22 -10.30
N LEU A 108 -6.16 4.33 -9.32
CA LEU A 108 -5.62 4.67 -8.01
C LEU A 108 -4.19 5.25 -8.11
N LEU A 109 -3.32 4.63 -8.89
CA LEU A 109 -1.94 5.08 -9.11
C LEU A 109 -1.89 6.47 -9.74
N GLU A 110 -2.71 6.73 -10.75
CA GLU A 110 -2.81 8.05 -11.40
C GLU A 110 -3.33 9.13 -10.43
N ALA A 111 -4.34 8.80 -9.62
CA ALA A 111 -4.85 9.69 -8.59
C ALA A 111 -3.81 9.93 -7.46
N THR A 112 -3.09 8.90 -7.04
CA THR A 112 -1.99 9.01 -6.06
C THR A 112 -0.87 9.90 -6.58
N ARG A 113 -0.48 9.79 -7.85
CA ARG A 113 0.52 10.68 -8.45
C ARG A 113 0.10 12.15 -8.38
N LYS A 114 -1.19 12.44 -8.56
CA LYS A 114 -1.73 13.80 -8.41
C LYS A 114 -1.71 14.26 -6.95
N ALA A 115 -2.10 13.39 -6.02
CA ALA A 115 -2.11 13.68 -4.58
C ALA A 115 -0.72 14.06 -4.05
N VAL A 116 0.32 13.38 -4.54
CA VAL A 116 1.71 13.54 -4.11
C VAL A 116 2.44 14.66 -4.89
N GLY A 117 1.93 15.03 -6.07
CA GLY A 117 2.62 15.92 -7.03
C GLY A 117 2.94 17.33 -6.55
N GLY A 118 2.34 17.78 -5.43
CA GLY A 118 2.63 19.08 -4.80
C GLY A 118 3.76 19.05 -3.77
N LEU A 119 4.27 17.88 -3.40
CA LEU A 119 5.34 17.75 -2.40
C LEU A 119 6.71 17.95 -3.04
N HIS A 120 7.60 18.67 -2.34
CA HIS A 120 8.92 19.03 -2.85
C HIS A 120 9.86 17.80 -2.99
N ASP A 121 9.83 16.89 -2.03
CA ASP A 121 10.71 15.71 -1.98
C ASP A 121 9.88 14.42 -1.95
N ALA A 122 9.18 14.14 -3.05
CA ALA A 122 8.35 12.96 -3.17
C ALA A 122 8.49 12.28 -4.53
N VAL A 123 8.43 10.96 -4.50
CA VAL A 123 8.31 10.10 -5.69
C VAL A 123 7.19 9.10 -5.49
N VAL A 124 6.58 8.64 -6.58
CA VAL A 124 5.55 7.59 -6.54
C VAL A 124 6.06 6.39 -7.31
N GLY A 125 6.09 5.25 -6.65
CA GLY A 125 6.37 3.96 -7.28
C GLY A 125 5.15 3.06 -7.28
N VAL A 126 5.36 1.76 -7.38
CA VAL A 126 4.33 0.73 -7.25
C VAL A 126 4.81 -0.37 -6.31
N ALA A 127 3.88 -1.03 -5.63
CA ALA A 127 4.21 -2.19 -4.82
C ALA A 127 3.23 -3.35 -5.07
N PRO A 128 3.56 -4.32 -5.96
CA PRO A 128 2.92 -5.63 -5.88
C PRO A 128 3.16 -6.19 -4.47
N HIS A 129 2.09 -6.48 -3.71
CA HIS A 129 2.25 -6.80 -2.29
C HIS A 129 3.25 -7.94 -2.05
N SER A 130 3.03 -9.07 -2.71
CA SER A 130 3.86 -10.28 -2.61
C SER A 130 3.47 -11.26 -3.70
N LEU A 131 4.28 -12.28 -3.96
CA LEU A 131 3.97 -13.33 -4.96
C LEU A 131 2.68 -14.12 -4.66
N ARG A 132 2.22 -14.15 -3.42
CA ARG A 132 0.93 -14.77 -3.06
C ARG A 132 -0.28 -13.88 -3.32
N ALA A 133 -0.08 -12.56 -3.43
CA ALA A 133 -1.15 -11.59 -3.60
C ALA A 133 -1.37 -11.17 -5.06
N VAL A 134 -0.55 -11.66 -5.99
CA VAL A 134 -0.60 -11.35 -7.41
C VAL A 134 -0.39 -12.61 -8.24
N THR A 135 -0.95 -12.67 -9.43
CA THR A 135 -0.58 -13.64 -10.47
C THR A 135 0.65 -13.14 -11.24
N ALA A 136 1.28 -14.00 -12.04
CA ALA A 136 2.43 -13.61 -12.87
C ALA A 136 2.08 -12.51 -13.88
N ASP A 137 0.90 -12.58 -14.49
CA ASP A 137 0.43 -11.58 -15.47
C ASP A 137 0.14 -10.24 -14.79
N GLU A 138 -0.48 -10.25 -13.62
CA GLU A 138 -0.70 -9.05 -12.80
C GLU A 138 0.62 -8.43 -12.36
N LEU A 139 1.57 -9.24 -11.88
CA LEU A 139 2.91 -8.77 -11.50
C LEU A 139 3.60 -8.05 -12.66
N ALA A 140 3.56 -8.63 -13.86
CA ALA A 140 4.14 -8.02 -15.06
C ALA A 140 3.43 -6.70 -15.42
N ALA A 141 2.09 -6.69 -15.36
CA ALA A 141 1.30 -5.49 -15.65
C ALA A 141 1.59 -4.36 -14.65
N ILE A 142 1.62 -4.66 -13.35
CA ILE A 142 1.87 -3.65 -12.30
C ILE A 142 3.31 -3.13 -12.38
N ALA A 143 4.30 -4.01 -12.62
CA ALA A 143 5.69 -3.59 -12.80
C ALA A 143 5.85 -2.67 -14.01
N ALA A 144 5.12 -2.91 -15.10
CA ALA A 144 5.12 -2.05 -16.27
C ALA A 144 4.54 -0.65 -16.00
N MET A 145 3.57 -0.52 -15.08
CA MET A 145 2.99 0.78 -14.67
C MET A 145 3.98 1.67 -13.93
N ALA A 146 5.06 1.11 -13.38
CA ALA A 146 6.11 1.89 -12.72
C ALA A 146 6.86 2.81 -13.68
N ALA A 147 7.02 2.42 -14.95
CA ALA A 147 7.65 3.24 -15.99
C ALA A 147 9.06 3.77 -15.63
N GLY A 148 9.80 3.02 -14.79
CA GLY A 148 11.12 3.40 -14.29
C GLY A 148 11.14 3.94 -12.85
N ASP A 149 9.98 4.18 -12.25
CA ASP A 149 9.82 4.53 -10.84
C ASP A 149 10.12 3.31 -9.92
N PRO A 150 10.29 3.52 -8.60
CA PRO A 150 10.55 2.42 -7.65
C PRO A 150 9.49 1.32 -7.69
N VAL A 151 9.94 0.07 -7.63
CA VAL A 151 9.08 -1.11 -7.46
C VAL A 151 9.49 -1.83 -6.18
N HIS A 152 8.55 -2.00 -5.25
CA HIS A 152 8.76 -2.74 -4.01
C HIS A 152 7.86 -3.97 -3.95
N ILE A 153 8.32 -5.02 -3.28
CA ILE A 153 7.56 -6.25 -3.08
C ILE A 153 8.04 -6.94 -1.79
N HIS A 154 7.12 -7.54 -1.04
CA HIS A 154 7.48 -8.47 0.03
C HIS A 154 7.85 -9.82 -0.56
N ILE A 155 9.03 -10.35 -0.19
CA ILE A 155 9.50 -11.66 -0.62
C ILE A 155 9.94 -12.45 0.60
N ALA A 156 9.41 -13.69 0.71
CA ALA A 156 9.74 -14.64 1.78
C ALA A 156 9.56 -14.04 3.19
N GLU A 157 8.46 -13.31 3.40
CA GLU A 157 8.15 -12.63 4.65
C GLU A 157 8.11 -13.59 5.84
N GLN A 158 7.57 -14.81 5.63
CA GLN A 158 7.39 -15.82 6.68
C GLN A 158 7.61 -17.23 6.14
N ILE A 159 8.03 -18.16 7.02
CA ILE A 159 8.22 -19.59 6.67
C ILE A 159 6.99 -20.20 6.01
N PRO A 160 5.73 -20.02 6.51
CA PRO A 160 4.55 -20.54 5.83
C PRO A 160 4.35 -20.02 4.40
N GLU A 161 4.80 -18.81 4.08
CA GLU A 161 4.77 -18.30 2.71
C GLU A 161 5.73 -19.07 1.80
N VAL A 162 6.95 -19.35 2.29
CA VAL A 162 7.94 -20.14 1.55
C VAL A 162 7.42 -21.55 1.30
N GLU A 163 6.88 -22.20 2.32
CA GLU A 163 6.30 -23.55 2.22
C GLU A 163 5.13 -23.60 1.24
N ALA A 164 4.23 -22.60 1.29
CA ALA A 164 3.11 -22.49 0.37
C ALA A 164 3.56 -22.23 -1.08
N CYS A 165 4.61 -21.43 -1.27
CA CYS A 165 5.20 -21.19 -2.59
C CYS A 165 5.78 -22.47 -3.18
N LEU A 166 6.57 -23.22 -2.41
CA LEU A 166 7.17 -24.48 -2.83
C LEU A 166 6.12 -25.57 -3.12
N ALA A 167 5.01 -25.56 -2.40
CA ALA A 167 3.93 -26.52 -2.62
C ALA A 167 3.10 -26.18 -3.88
N TRP A 168 3.05 -24.90 -4.26
CA TRP A 168 2.31 -24.43 -5.44
C TRP A 168 3.12 -24.53 -6.73
N SER A 169 4.44 -24.32 -6.68
CA SER A 169 5.36 -24.34 -7.83
C SER A 169 5.73 -25.77 -8.23
#